data_65752a8e523c93cfbdccd0fd6e8b95c3
#
_entry.id   65752a8e523c93cfbdccd0fd6e8b95c3
#
_cell.length_a   1.000
_cell.length_b   1.000
_cell.length_c   1.000
_cell.angle_alpha   90.00
_cell.angle_beta   90.00
_cell.angle_gamma   90.00
#
_symmetry.space_group_name_H-M   'P 1'
#
loop_
_entity.id
_entity.type
_entity.pdbx_description
1 polymer ?
#
loop_
_entity_poly.entity_id
_entity_poly.type
_entity_poly.pdbx_seq_one_letter_code
_entity_poly.pdbx_strand_id
1 'polypeptide(L)'
;VSRLCKENGIKHVLHVARKGHRSSVMKEFAASASLIITDLFPIPPWDDWVKSVAKIANCPVIEVDCHCVIPMPLYGKSVDRPFKFRSATKKLRKARIQRAWPKVDAKPKQYDGKLPFTPVDIESEVADMKARFNLLKQCDIDPTVHPVWSERGGEIFALNKWQQYLDKGLSGYARRRNNAADPNGVSR
;
A
#
# COMPACT_ATOMS: atom_id res chain seq x y z
N VAL A 1 8.65 2.12 5.42
CA VAL A 1 8.42 0.68 5.17
C VAL A 1 9.69 -0.12 5.45
N SER A 2 10.83 0.11 4.78
CA SER A 2 12.06 -0.69 4.93
C SER A 2 12.52 -0.83 6.38
N ARG A 3 12.50 0.26 7.15
CA ARG A 3 12.85 0.24 8.58
C ARG A 3 11.93 -0.68 9.39
N LEU A 4 10.62 -0.54 9.21
CA LEU A 4 9.64 -1.39 9.89
C LEU A 4 9.78 -2.87 9.53
N CYS A 5 10.05 -3.18 8.26
CA CYS A 5 10.33 -4.54 7.84
C CYS A 5 11.58 -5.11 8.55
N LYS A 6 12.66 -4.33 8.57
CA LYS A 6 13.92 -4.73 9.24
C LYS A 6 13.73 -4.98 10.75
N GLU A 7 13.01 -4.08 11.43
CA GLU A 7 12.68 -4.20 12.87
C GLU A 7 11.85 -5.45 13.18
N ASN A 8 11.07 -5.94 12.22
CA ASN A 8 10.23 -7.14 12.35
C ASN A 8 10.84 -8.40 11.70
N GLY A 9 12.10 -8.38 11.29
CA GLY A 9 12.78 -9.54 10.69
C GLY A 9 12.29 -9.87 9.28
N ILE A 10 11.63 -8.93 8.59
CA ILE A 10 11.11 -9.09 7.24
C ILE A 10 12.11 -8.51 6.25
N LYS A 11 12.53 -9.30 5.27
CA LYS A 11 13.37 -8.81 4.17
C LYS A 11 12.52 -7.98 3.21
N HIS A 12 12.74 -6.67 3.21
CA HIS A 12 12.14 -5.78 2.23
C HIS A 12 13.07 -5.61 1.03
N VAL A 13 12.56 -5.82 -0.16
CA VAL A 13 13.30 -5.66 -1.41
C VAL A 13 12.49 -4.84 -2.39
N LEU A 14 13.17 -4.03 -3.20
CA LEU A 14 12.56 -3.19 -4.22
C LEU A 14 13.08 -3.59 -5.59
N HIS A 15 12.17 -3.97 -6.48
CA HIS A 15 12.43 -4.13 -7.89
C HIS A 15 11.84 -2.96 -8.67
N VAL A 16 12.65 -2.34 -9.51
CA VAL A 16 12.23 -1.29 -10.44
C VAL A 16 12.57 -1.73 -11.85
N ALA A 17 11.59 -1.74 -12.74
CA ALA A 17 11.80 -2.03 -14.16
C ALA A 17 12.65 -0.91 -14.79
N ARG A 18 13.91 -1.21 -15.06
CA ARG A 18 14.91 -0.29 -15.60
C ARG A 18 15.80 -0.97 -16.61
N LYS A 19 16.64 -0.23 -17.30
CA LYS A 19 17.57 -0.77 -18.30
C LYS A 19 18.38 -1.94 -17.73
N GLY A 20 18.34 -3.09 -18.39
CA GLY A 20 18.99 -4.32 -17.94
C GLY A 20 18.27 -5.10 -16.82
N HIS A 21 17.15 -4.59 -16.30
CA HIS A 21 16.41 -5.19 -15.16
C HIS A 21 14.90 -5.23 -15.45
N ARG A 22 14.49 -5.92 -16.53
CA ARG A 22 13.08 -6.06 -16.96
C ARG A 22 12.60 -7.51 -16.96
N SER A 23 13.22 -8.36 -16.12
CA SER A 23 12.80 -9.76 -15.98
C SER A 23 11.40 -9.89 -15.34
N SER A 24 10.74 -11.01 -15.61
CA SER A 24 9.45 -11.33 -15.02
C SER A 24 9.60 -11.86 -13.59
N VAL A 25 9.95 -10.97 -12.66
CA VAL A 25 10.24 -11.27 -11.24
C VAL A 25 9.08 -12.03 -10.58
N MET A 26 7.84 -11.64 -10.86
CA MET A 26 6.66 -12.30 -10.26
C MET A 26 6.50 -13.74 -10.71
N LYS A 27 6.91 -14.09 -11.92
CA LYS A 27 6.89 -15.47 -12.42
C LYS A 27 7.86 -16.36 -11.63
N GLU A 28 9.05 -15.85 -11.37
CA GLU A 28 10.07 -16.58 -10.61
C GLU A 28 9.68 -16.75 -9.13
N PHE A 29 9.13 -15.71 -8.50
CA PHE A 29 8.59 -15.82 -7.16
C PHE A 29 7.41 -16.79 -7.08
N ALA A 30 6.47 -16.72 -8.01
CA ALA A 30 5.30 -17.61 -8.06
C ALA A 30 5.71 -19.09 -8.17
N ALA A 31 6.81 -19.37 -8.86
CA ALA A 31 7.32 -20.74 -8.99
C ALA A 31 8.00 -21.28 -7.73
N SER A 32 8.56 -20.42 -6.87
CA SER A 32 9.40 -20.80 -5.72
C SER A 32 8.80 -20.47 -4.36
N ALA A 33 7.77 -19.64 -4.29
CA ALA A 33 7.13 -19.27 -3.03
C ALA A 33 6.33 -20.44 -2.43
N SER A 34 6.29 -20.49 -1.09
CA SER A 34 5.40 -21.40 -0.36
C SER A 34 4.01 -20.82 -0.13
N LEU A 35 3.89 -19.50 -0.18
CA LEU A 35 2.66 -18.73 -0.02
C LEU A 35 2.87 -17.34 -0.63
N ILE A 36 1.85 -16.83 -1.30
CA ILE A 36 1.80 -15.44 -1.78
C ILE A 36 0.64 -14.75 -1.07
N ILE A 37 0.91 -13.60 -0.48
CA ILE A 37 -0.12 -12.74 0.14
C ILE A 37 -0.09 -11.39 -0.57
N THR A 38 -1.25 -10.91 -0.96
CA THR A 38 -1.41 -9.61 -1.63
C THR A 38 -2.67 -8.90 -1.16
N ASP A 39 -2.80 -7.63 -1.50
CA ASP A 39 -4.02 -6.87 -1.21
C ASP A 39 -5.18 -7.30 -2.12
N LEU A 40 -6.38 -7.42 -1.53
CA LEU A 40 -7.62 -7.51 -2.29
C LEU A 40 -8.00 -6.13 -2.82
N PHE A 41 -7.75 -5.90 -4.10
CA PHE A 41 -8.09 -4.66 -4.77
C PHE A 41 -8.77 -4.97 -6.11
N PRO A 42 -10.12 -5.12 -6.14
CA PRO A 42 -10.87 -5.68 -7.25
C PRO A 42 -11.11 -4.65 -8.38
N ILE A 43 -10.06 -3.95 -8.77
CA ILE A 43 -10.09 -2.96 -9.85
C ILE A 43 -8.98 -3.29 -10.84
N PRO A 44 -9.26 -3.37 -12.15
CA PRO A 44 -8.24 -3.49 -13.17
C PRO A 44 -7.24 -2.32 -13.10
N PRO A 45 -5.96 -2.56 -13.36
CA PRO A 45 -5.34 -3.83 -13.77
C PRO A 45 -4.93 -4.76 -12.63
N TRP A 46 -5.11 -4.37 -11.36
CA TRP A 46 -4.64 -5.13 -10.19
C TRP A 46 -5.23 -6.53 -10.12
N ASP A 47 -6.55 -6.64 -10.20
CA ASP A 47 -7.26 -7.91 -10.19
C ASP A 47 -6.77 -8.87 -11.30
N ASP A 48 -6.51 -8.34 -12.49
CA ASP A 48 -5.98 -9.12 -13.62
C ASP A 48 -4.54 -9.61 -13.36
N TRP A 49 -3.72 -8.80 -12.70
CA TRP A 49 -2.37 -9.19 -12.32
C TRP A 49 -2.38 -10.30 -11.27
N VAL A 50 -3.22 -10.17 -10.24
CA VAL A 50 -3.36 -11.21 -9.20
C VAL A 50 -3.85 -12.52 -9.79
N LYS A 51 -4.86 -12.49 -10.66
CA LYS A 51 -5.35 -13.67 -11.39
C LYS A 51 -4.27 -14.31 -12.26
N SER A 52 -3.44 -13.49 -12.89
CA SER A 52 -2.32 -13.95 -13.71
C SER A 52 -1.25 -14.63 -12.87
N VAL A 53 -0.92 -14.08 -11.71
CA VAL A 53 0.01 -14.69 -10.75
C VAL A 53 -0.56 -16.00 -10.22
N ALA A 54 -1.84 -16.02 -9.84
CA ALA A 54 -2.49 -17.23 -9.31
C ALA A 54 -2.51 -18.41 -10.31
N LYS A 55 -2.56 -18.13 -11.62
CA LYS A 55 -2.50 -19.18 -12.67
C LYS A 55 -1.13 -19.85 -12.78
N ILE A 56 -0.07 -19.17 -12.41
CA ILE A 56 1.31 -19.66 -12.57
C ILE A 56 1.96 -20.05 -11.24
N ALA A 57 1.32 -19.73 -10.11
CA ALA A 57 1.83 -20.03 -8.79
C ALA A 57 1.68 -21.52 -8.47
N ASN A 58 2.74 -22.11 -7.89
CA ASN A 58 2.73 -23.47 -7.35
C ASN A 58 2.34 -23.52 -5.86
N CYS A 59 1.82 -22.43 -5.33
CA CYS A 59 1.45 -22.27 -3.92
C CYS A 59 0.12 -21.50 -3.80
N PRO A 60 -0.50 -21.49 -2.61
CA PRO A 60 -1.68 -20.67 -2.36
C PRO A 60 -1.39 -19.17 -2.57
N VAL A 61 -2.35 -18.48 -3.19
CA VAL A 61 -2.37 -17.01 -3.29
C VAL A 61 -3.54 -16.51 -2.47
N ILE A 62 -3.26 -15.72 -1.44
CA ILE A 62 -4.25 -15.17 -0.51
C ILE A 62 -4.36 -13.67 -0.71
N GLU A 63 -5.58 -13.22 -0.95
CA GLU A 63 -5.90 -11.79 -1.00
C GLU A 63 -6.49 -11.34 0.33
N VAL A 64 -5.98 -10.22 0.86
CA VAL A 64 -6.42 -9.63 2.13
C VAL A 64 -6.94 -8.22 1.87
N ASP A 65 -8.20 -7.95 2.24
CA ASP A 65 -8.73 -6.59 2.15
C ASP A 65 -8.17 -5.71 3.28
N CYS A 66 -7.15 -4.92 2.95
CA CYS A 66 -6.51 -3.96 3.84
C CYS A 66 -7.08 -2.53 3.70
N HIS A 67 -8.01 -2.30 2.78
CA HIS A 67 -8.50 -0.98 2.43
C HIS A 67 -9.82 -0.62 3.10
N CYS A 68 -10.64 -1.61 3.44
CA CYS A 68 -11.99 -1.38 3.92
C CYS A 68 -12.15 -1.69 5.41
N VAL A 69 -12.81 -0.80 6.15
CA VAL A 69 -13.24 -1.09 7.53
C VAL A 69 -14.14 -2.34 7.57
N ILE A 70 -14.94 -2.51 6.52
CA ILE A 70 -15.73 -3.71 6.30
C ILE A 70 -15.21 -4.36 5.03
N PRO A 71 -14.41 -5.43 5.13
CA PRO A 71 -13.91 -6.15 3.98
C PRO A 71 -15.05 -6.60 3.06
N MET A 72 -14.88 -6.42 1.76
CA MET A 72 -15.90 -6.79 0.77
C MET A 72 -16.37 -8.25 0.88
N PRO A 73 -15.49 -9.24 1.05
CA PRO A 73 -15.94 -10.62 1.23
C PRO A 73 -16.80 -10.85 2.47
N LEU A 74 -16.57 -10.05 3.52
CA LEU A 74 -17.33 -10.17 4.77
C LEU A 74 -18.77 -9.66 4.64
N TYR A 75 -18.99 -8.63 3.81
CA TYR A 75 -20.32 -8.11 3.54
C TYR A 75 -21.02 -8.88 2.41
N GLY A 76 -20.33 -9.16 1.32
CA GLY A 76 -20.73 -10.04 0.24
C GLY A 76 -21.99 -9.66 -0.54
N LYS A 77 -22.46 -8.40 -0.42
CA LYS A 77 -23.70 -7.91 -1.05
C LYS A 77 -23.46 -6.56 -1.73
N SER A 78 -24.18 -6.33 -2.82
CA SER A 78 -24.24 -5.00 -3.40
C SER A 78 -25.49 -4.27 -2.94
N VAL A 79 -25.42 -2.94 -2.88
CA VAL A 79 -26.54 -2.06 -2.61
C VAL A 79 -26.50 -0.85 -3.54
N ASP A 80 -27.66 -0.44 -3.97
CA ASP A 80 -27.84 0.61 -4.98
C ASP A 80 -27.62 2.03 -4.45
N ARG A 81 -27.65 2.24 -3.12
CA ARG A 81 -27.58 3.57 -2.51
C ARG A 81 -26.68 3.62 -1.27
N PRO A 82 -25.87 4.68 -1.11
CA PRO A 82 -24.97 4.84 0.03
C PRO A 82 -25.65 4.75 1.41
N PHE A 83 -26.86 5.29 1.56
CA PHE A 83 -27.56 5.25 2.84
C PHE A 83 -28.03 3.84 3.21
N LYS A 84 -28.42 3.01 2.22
CA LYS A 84 -28.77 1.61 2.45
C LYS A 84 -27.54 0.81 2.90
N PHE A 85 -26.39 1.03 2.25
CA PHE A 85 -25.13 0.43 2.68
C PHE A 85 -24.78 0.85 4.11
N ARG A 86 -24.85 2.14 4.40
CA ARG A 86 -24.60 2.68 5.74
C ARG A 86 -25.49 2.05 6.82
N SER A 87 -26.78 1.89 6.53
CA SER A 87 -27.74 1.28 7.44
C SER A 87 -27.46 -0.22 7.63
N ALA A 88 -27.32 -0.96 6.55
CA ALA A 88 -27.08 -2.40 6.57
C ALA A 88 -25.77 -2.77 7.27
N THR A 89 -24.74 -1.95 7.17
CA THR A 89 -23.41 -2.21 7.75
C THR A 89 -23.20 -1.61 9.13
N LYS A 90 -24.16 -0.90 9.70
CA LYS A 90 -24.01 -0.14 10.97
C LYS A 90 -23.46 -0.98 12.13
N LYS A 91 -24.04 -2.17 12.36
CA LYS A 91 -23.61 -3.07 13.46
C LYS A 91 -22.21 -3.60 13.23
N LEU A 92 -21.94 -4.09 12.02
CA LEU A 92 -20.64 -4.65 11.65
C LEU A 92 -19.53 -3.60 11.71
N ARG A 93 -19.78 -2.40 11.20
CA ARG A 93 -18.84 -1.29 11.26
C ARG A 93 -18.52 -0.90 12.70
N LYS A 94 -19.54 -0.76 13.57
CA LYS A 94 -19.32 -0.45 15.00
C LYS A 94 -18.44 -1.50 15.68
N ALA A 95 -18.73 -2.78 15.48
CA ALA A 95 -17.97 -3.86 16.06
C ALA A 95 -16.50 -3.87 15.57
N ARG A 96 -16.26 -3.60 14.30
CA ARG A 96 -14.91 -3.59 13.74
C ARG A 96 -14.08 -2.38 14.18
N ILE A 97 -14.67 -1.19 14.24
CA ILE A 97 -13.97 0.02 14.70
C ILE A 97 -13.57 -0.09 16.17
N GLN A 98 -14.38 -0.75 16.99
CA GLN A 98 -14.10 -0.94 18.41
C GLN A 98 -13.11 -2.08 18.70
N ARG A 99 -12.84 -2.93 17.71
CA ARG A 99 -11.92 -4.05 17.87
C ARG A 99 -10.47 -3.55 17.74
N ALA A 100 -9.70 -3.70 18.79
CA ALA A 100 -8.27 -3.46 18.73
C ALA A 100 -7.60 -4.43 17.73
N TRP A 101 -6.60 -3.96 17.02
CA TRP A 101 -5.75 -4.83 16.20
C TRP A 101 -4.99 -5.79 17.12
N PRO A 102 -4.92 -7.07 16.79
CA PRO A 102 -4.13 -8.00 17.57
C PRO A 102 -2.65 -7.59 17.50
N LYS A 103 -1.97 -7.65 18.63
CA LYS A 103 -0.51 -7.57 18.61
C LYS A 103 0.02 -8.79 17.87
N VAL A 104 0.85 -8.56 16.87
CA VAL A 104 1.58 -9.60 16.18
C VAL A 104 2.99 -9.63 16.77
N ASP A 105 3.30 -10.67 17.52
CA ASP A 105 4.64 -10.89 18.10
C ASP A 105 5.37 -12.00 17.31
N ALA A 106 5.30 -11.92 16.00
CA ALA A 106 6.01 -12.81 15.11
C ALA A 106 7.40 -12.23 14.84
N LYS A 107 8.43 -13.01 15.13
CA LYS A 107 9.84 -12.70 14.78
C LYS A 107 10.31 -13.72 13.74
N PRO A 108 9.91 -13.57 12.47
CA PRO A 108 10.33 -14.49 11.43
C PRO A 108 11.85 -14.43 11.25
N LYS A 109 12.45 -15.57 10.91
CA LYS A 109 13.83 -15.58 10.43
C LYS A 109 13.87 -14.82 9.11
N GLN A 110 14.76 -13.84 9.01
CA GLN A 110 14.93 -13.08 7.78
C GLN A 110 15.31 -14.01 6.62
N TYR A 111 14.70 -13.83 5.47
CA TYR A 111 15.03 -14.58 4.26
C TYR A 111 16.48 -14.28 3.83
N ASP A 112 17.30 -15.32 3.75
CA ASP A 112 18.71 -15.27 3.36
C ASP A 112 18.98 -15.87 1.97
N GLY A 113 17.94 -16.36 1.30
CA GLY A 113 18.04 -16.97 -0.02
C GLY A 113 18.37 -15.97 -1.14
N LYS A 114 18.78 -16.52 -2.28
CA LYS A 114 19.07 -15.76 -3.49
C LYS A 114 17.78 -15.16 -4.08
N LEU A 115 17.84 -13.89 -4.43
CA LEU A 115 16.75 -13.23 -5.13
C LEU A 115 16.84 -13.49 -6.65
N PRO A 116 15.71 -13.60 -7.35
CA PRO A 116 15.67 -13.79 -8.80
C PRO A 116 15.98 -12.50 -9.59
N PHE A 117 16.35 -11.44 -8.92
CA PHE A 117 16.68 -10.15 -9.53
C PHE A 117 17.69 -9.38 -8.67
N THR A 118 18.32 -8.38 -9.26
CA THR A 118 19.14 -7.42 -8.52
C THR A 118 18.24 -6.34 -7.93
N PRO A 119 18.05 -6.30 -6.60
CA PRO A 119 17.24 -5.27 -5.97
C PRO A 119 17.87 -3.89 -6.13
N VAL A 120 17.03 -2.86 -6.06
CA VAL A 120 17.49 -1.48 -5.88
C VAL A 120 18.05 -1.35 -4.46
N ASP A 121 19.23 -0.80 -4.33
CA ASP A 121 19.76 -0.44 -3.01
C ASP A 121 19.04 0.81 -2.49
N ILE A 122 18.13 0.57 -1.53
CA ILE A 122 17.28 1.62 -0.98
C ILE A 122 18.10 2.64 -0.19
N GLU A 123 19.21 2.23 0.42
CA GLU A 123 20.04 3.10 1.24
C GLU A 123 20.86 4.07 0.38
N SER A 124 21.28 3.68 -0.80
CA SER A 124 22.06 4.52 -1.72
C SER A 124 21.26 5.06 -2.90
N GLU A 125 20.56 4.20 -3.65
CA GLU A 125 19.90 4.59 -4.91
C GLU A 125 18.58 5.36 -4.70
N VAL A 126 18.02 5.38 -3.47
CA VAL A 126 16.77 6.09 -3.13
C VAL A 126 16.96 7.08 -1.98
N ALA A 127 18.18 7.24 -1.49
CA ALA A 127 18.51 8.03 -0.31
C ALA A 127 18.05 9.49 -0.42
N ASP A 128 18.36 10.15 -1.52
CA ASP A 128 18.05 11.55 -1.75
C ASP A 128 17.41 11.81 -3.13
N MET A 129 17.11 13.06 -3.43
CA MET A 129 16.49 13.45 -4.70
C MET A 129 17.39 13.18 -5.91
N LYS A 130 18.70 13.36 -5.77
CA LYS A 130 19.67 13.15 -6.87
C LYS A 130 19.79 11.66 -7.19
N ALA A 131 19.88 10.81 -6.17
CA ALA A 131 19.92 9.36 -6.33
C ALA A 131 18.65 8.84 -7.01
N ARG A 132 17.47 9.27 -6.53
CA ARG A 132 16.17 8.93 -7.14
C ARG A 132 16.07 9.39 -8.60
N PHE A 133 16.51 10.59 -8.91
CA PHE A 133 16.51 11.09 -10.28
C PHE A 133 17.43 10.27 -11.21
N ASN A 134 18.60 9.84 -10.71
CA ASN A 134 19.49 8.96 -11.45
C ASN A 134 18.89 7.56 -11.69
N LEU A 135 18.14 7.02 -10.73
CA LEU A 135 17.39 5.79 -10.90
C LEU A 135 16.28 5.97 -11.95
N LEU A 136 15.52 7.05 -11.87
CA LEU A 136 14.44 7.37 -12.81
C LEU A 136 14.91 7.52 -14.25
N LYS A 137 16.11 8.05 -14.48
CA LYS A 137 16.72 8.12 -15.83
C LYS A 137 16.96 6.76 -16.48
N GLN A 138 17.02 5.68 -15.70
CA GLN A 138 17.17 4.33 -16.20
C GLN A 138 15.82 3.67 -16.52
N CYS A 139 14.73 4.30 -16.12
CA CYS A 139 13.37 3.85 -16.36
C CYS A 139 12.85 4.43 -17.68
N ASP A 140 11.87 3.75 -18.25
CA ASP A 140 11.20 4.20 -19.49
C ASP A 140 10.02 5.12 -19.15
N ILE A 141 10.35 6.28 -18.61
CA ILE A 141 9.40 7.30 -18.18
C ILE A 141 9.92 8.68 -18.61
N ASP A 142 9.02 9.64 -18.72
CA ASP A 142 9.37 11.02 -18.98
C ASP A 142 9.94 11.70 -17.71
N PRO A 143 11.24 12.02 -17.66
CA PRO A 143 11.85 12.65 -16.50
C PRO A 143 11.58 14.16 -16.41
N THR A 144 10.92 14.76 -17.40
CA THR A 144 10.61 16.20 -17.41
C THR A 144 9.41 16.55 -16.53
N VAL A 145 8.59 15.56 -16.16
CA VAL A 145 7.49 15.75 -15.23
C VAL A 145 8.04 15.91 -13.82
N HIS A 146 7.97 17.10 -13.30
CA HIS A 146 8.46 17.42 -11.96
C HIS A 146 7.47 17.03 -10.86
N PRO A 147 7.96 16.68 -9.67
CA PRO A 147 7.08 16.45 -8.51
C PRO A 147 6.38 17.75 -8.10
N VAL A 148 5.20 17.60 -7.49
CA VAL A 148 4.47 18.72 -6.89
C VAL A 148 5.23 19.21 -5.65
N TRP A 149 5.87 20.35 -5.74
CA TRP A 149 6.74 20.87 -4.68
C TRP A 149 6.02 21.26 -3.39
N SER A 150 4.76 21.69 -3.50
CA SER A 150 3.92 22.05 -2.35
C SER A 150 3.44 20.85 -1.53
N GLU A 151 3.48 19.65 -2.12
CA GLU A 151 2.97 18.43 -1.49
C GLU A 151 4.04 17.33 -1.53
N ARG A 152 4.77 17.21 -0.43
CA ARG A 152 5.77 16.14 -0.31
C ARG A 152 5.08 14.80 -0.02
N GLY A 153 5.40 13.79 -0.81
CA GLY A 153 5.02 12.41 -0.53
C GLY A 153 5.88 11.76 0.54
N GLY A 154 5.40 10.64 1.05
CA GLY A 154 6.14 9.79 1.97
C GLY A 154 5.45 9.62 3.33
N GLU A 155 5.67 8.45 3.96
CA GLU A 155 4.99 8.03 5.18
C GLU A 155 5.20 8.99 6.35
N ILE A 156 6.44 9.43 6.58
CA ILE A 156 6.76 10.36 7.69
C ILE A 156 6.01 11.68 7.52
N PHE A 157 5.96 12.18 6.28
CA PHE A 157 5.26 13.44 5.99
C PHE A 157 3.75 13.29 6.16
N ALA A 158 3.19 12.17 5.70
CA ALA A 158 1.78 11.85 5.86
C ALA A 158 1.39 11.70 7.35
N LEU A 159 2.21 11.01 8.15
CA LEU A 159 1.98 10.87 9.59
C LEU A 159 2.03 12.21 10.32
N ASN A 160 2.96 13.09 9.97
CA ASN A 160 3.03 14.44 10.54
C ASN A 160 1.80 15.27 10.18
N LYS A 161 1.36 15.23 8.92
CA LYS A 161 0.10 15.88 8.50
C LYS A 161 -1.10 15.30 9.22
N TRP A 162 -1.15 13.98 9.37
CA TRP A 162 -2.21 13.31 10.11
C TRP A 162 -2.26 13.76 11.57
N GLN A 163 -1.12 13.83 12.25
CA GLN A 163 -1.06 14.32 13.63
C GLN A 163 -1.54 15.77 13.75
N GLN A 164 -1.09 16.65 12.86
CA GLN A 164 -1.56 18.04 12.81
C GLN A 164 -3.08 18.14 12.59
N TYR A 165 -3.62 17.25 11.75
CA TYR A 165 -5.06 17.18 11.53
C TYR A 165 -5.82 16.69 12.76
N LEU A 166 -5.33 15.69 13.46
CA LEU A 166 -5.91 15.25 14.73
C LEU A 166 -5.97 16.38 15.76
N ASP A 167 -4.89 17.14 15.88
CA ASP A 167 -4.78 18.20 16.88
C ASP A 167 -5.68 19.42 16.57
N LYS A 168 -5.83 19.78 15.30
CA LYS A 168 -6.43 21.05 14.89
C LYS A 168 -7.67 20.95 14.00
N GLY A 169 -7.79 19.88 13.21
CA GLY A 169 -8.80 19.77 12.15
C GLY A 169 -9.98 18.87 12.50
N LEU A 170 -9.71 17.75 13.17
CA LEU A 170 -10.70 16.69 13.38
C LEU A 170 -11.95 17.15 14.13
N SER A 171 -11.81 17.97 15.15
CA SER A 171 -12.94 18.51 15.95
C SER A 171 -13.91 19.34 15.12
N GLY A 172 -13.40 20.02 14.09
CA GLY A 172 -14.18 20.84 13.16
C GLY A 172 -14.71 20.11 11.93
N TYR A 173 -14.21 18.90 11.66
CA TYR A 173 -14.45 18.20 10.40
C TYR A 173 -15.91 18.06 9.99
N ALA A 174 -16.78 17.66 10.92
CA ALA A 174 -18.20 17.43 10.61
C ALA A 174 -18.91 18.68 10.08
N ARG A 175 -18.51 19.87 10.54
CA ARG A 175 -19.07 21.15 10.12
C ARG A 175 -18.43 21.73 8.87
N ARG A 176 -17.14 21.48 8.68
CA ARG A 176 -16.30 22.18 7.70
C ARG A 176 -16.06 21.37 6.42
N ARG A 177 -16.19 20.05 6.45
CA ARG A 177 -15.84 19.14 5.34
C ARG A 177 -16.51 19.42 4.00
N ASN A 178 -17.69 20.05 4.03
CA ASN A 178 -18.45 20.36 2.81
C ASN A 178 -18.14 21.78 2.26
N ASN A 179 -17.30 22.54 2.94
CA ASN A 179 -16.87 23.84 2.47
C ASN A 179 -15.55 23.68 1.70
N ALA A 180 -15.62 23.68 0.38
CA ALA A 180 -14.46 23.50 -0.49
C ALA A 180 -13.43 24.65 -0.38
N ALA A 181 -13.87 25.83 0.05
CA ALA A 181 -13.00 26.98 0.26
C ALA A 181 -12.26 26.97 1.61
N ASP A 182 -12.61 26.06 2.51
CA ASP A 182 -11.97 25.97 3.82
C ASP A 182 -10.74 25.04 3.75
N PRO A 183 -9.50 25.57 3.82
CA PRO A 183 -8.29 24.76 3.72
C PRO A 183 -8.11 23.79 4.90
N ASN A 184 -8.81 24.02 6.02
CA ASN A 184 -8.78 23.16 7.21
C ASN A 184 -9.99 22.25 7.33
N GLY A 185 -10.87 22.25 6.34
CA GLY A 185 -12.10 21.44 6.33
C GLY A 185 -11.89 19.99 5.97
N VAL A 186 -10.73 19.66 5.42
CA VAL A 186 -10.37 18.32 4.92
C VAL A 186 -8.98 17.93 5.39
N SER A 187 -8.72 16.63 5.48
CA SER A 187 -7.41 16.04 5.73
C SER A 187 -6.59 16.03 4.43
N ARG A 188 -5.99 17.15 4.06
CA ARG A 188 -5.11 17.24 2.89
C ARG A 188 -3.67 16.88 3.23
#